data_968f301c7ffc22ba1ca035d0f9dc8dc0
#
_entry.id   968f301c7ffc22ba1ca035d0f9dc8dc0
#
_cell.length_a   1.000
_cell.length_b   1.000
_cell.length_c   1.000
_cell.angle_alpha   90.00
_cell.angle_beta   90.00
_cell.angle_gamma   90.00
#
_symmetry.space_group_name_H-M   'P 1'
#
loop_
_entity.id
_entity.type
_entity.pdbx_description
1 polymer ?
#
loop_
_entity_poly.entity_id
_entity_poly.type
_entity_poly.pdbx_seq_one_letter_code
_entity_poly.pdbx_strand_id
1 'polypeptide(L)'
;GSGNIGATNVARSGAKGLGIATLVLDALKGALAVWLAALIAASKYNFCGDFIQHPCAPALRLMAVAALCAVLGHVFPVWLRFKGGKGVATALGVFCVLFPKAILVALAIFILVVAITRYVSLGSILGAIAFPVAAYFMQDSDWLSLLLASGVSLIIVLKHHQNIRRLLAGTENRFGGSKPPLAEKQL
;
A
#
# COMPACT_ATOMS: atom_id res chain seq x y z
N GLY A 1 -0.04 19.20 -8.38
CA GLY A 1 -0.46 17.83 -8.70
C GLY A 1 -1.89 17.54 -8.23
N SER A 2 -2.14 16.31 -7.78
CA SER A 2 -3.48 15.89 -7.31
C SER A 2 -3.82 16.31 -5.87
N GLY A 3 -2.95 17.09 -5.21
CA GLY A 3 -3.10 17.46 -3.79
C GLY A 3 -2.86 16.32 -2.79
N ASN A 4 -2.46 15.14 -3.26
CA ASN A 4 -2.19 13.98 -2.41
C ASN A 4 -0.70 13.91 -2.03
N ILE A 5 -0.37 13.51 -0.81
CA ILE A 5 1.01 13.44 -0.29
C ILE A 5 1.81 12.20 -0.78
N GLY A 6 1.25 11.31 -1.61
CA GLY A 6 1.90 10.08 -2.04
C GLY A 6 2.99 10.27 -3.11
N ALA A 7 3.90 9.30 -3.20
CA ALA A 7 5.06 9.26 -4.10
C ALA A 7 4.75 9.59 -5.57
N THR A 8 3.65 9.07 -6.11
CA THR A 8 3.21 9.34 -7.50
C THR A 8 2.89 10.82 -7.72
N ASN A 9 2.33 11.52 -6.72
CA ASN A 9 2.04 12.95 -6.82
C ASN A 9 3.34 13.78 -6.75
N VAL A 10 4.25 13.40 -5.86
CA VAL A 10 5.57 14.03 -5.75
C VAL A 10 6.36 13.85 -7.05
N ALA A 11 6.39 12.66 -7.63
CA ALA A 11 7.07 12.41 -8.91
C ALA A 11 6.48 13.23 -10.07
N ARG A 12 5.17 13.50 -10.07
CA ARG A 12 4.48 14.32 -11.08
C ARG A 12 4.80 15.83 -10.99
N SER A 13 5.27 16.33 -9.85
CA SER A 13 5.75 17.71 -9.73
C SER A 13 7.12 17.97 -10.38
N GLY A 14 7.72 16.93 -11.00
CA GLY A 14 9.03 16.99 -11.64
C GLY A 14 10.17 16.44 -10.77
N ALA A 15 9.96 16.30 -9.47
CA ALA A 15 10.96 15.81 -8.51
C ALA A 15 10.95 14.27 -8.42
N LYS A 16 11.37 13.57 -9.48
CA LYS A 16 11.35 12.10 -9.55
C LYS A 16 12.12 11.44 -8.39
N GLY A 17 13.29 11.96 -8.04
CA GLY A 17 14.08 11.45 -6.91
C GLY A 17 13.35 11.55 -5.58
N LEU A 18 12.67 12.67 -5.31
CA LEU A 18 11.86 12.84 -4.10
C LEU A 18 10.63 11.90 -4.12
N GLY A 19 10.05 11.63 -5.30
CA GLY A 19 8.99 10.64 -5.43
C GLY A 19 9.45 9.23 -5.04
N ILE A 20 10.65 8.82 -5.48
CA ILE A 20 11.25 7.54 -5.09
C ILE A 20 11.56 7.53 -3.59
N ALA A 21 12.18 8.58 -3.05
CA ALA A 21 12.44 8.69 -1.62
C ALA A 21 11.15 8.58 -0.80
N THR A 22 10.08 9.26 -1.20
CA THR A 22 8.77 9.16 -0.56
C THR A 22 8.24 7.72 -0.59
N LEU A 23 8.35 7.03 -1.73
CA LEU A 23 7.93 5.63 -1.86
C LEU A 23 8.68 4.73 -0.87
N VAL A 24 10.01 4.86 -0.85
CA VAL A 24 10.89 4.06 0.02
C VAL A 24 10.61 4.34 1.50
N LEU A 25 10.54 5.61 1.91
CA LEU A 25 10.28 5.98 3.30
C LEU A 25 8.87 5.54 3.75
N ASP A 26 7.86 5.65 2.88
CA ASP A 26 6.51 5.18 3.17
C ASP A 26 6.43 3.66 3.30
N ALA A 27 7.21 2.91 2.52
CA ALA A 27 7.30 1.46 2.65
C ALA A 27 8.10 1.07 3.92
N LEU A 28 9.24 1.70 4.16
CA LEU A 28 10.08 1.44 5.32
C LEU A 28 9.35 1.68 6.64
N LYS A 29 8.58 2.76 6.79
CA LYS A 29 7.81 3.00 8.02
C LYS A 29 6.77 1.90 8.26
N GLY A 30 6.13 1.38 7.18
CA GLY A 30 5.21 0.26 7.28
C GLY A 30 5.91 -1.03 7.69
N ALA A 31 7.00 -1.38 7.02
CA ALA A 31 7.81 -2.54 7.35
C ALA A 31 8.34 -2.50 8.79
N LEU A 32 8.84 -1.34 9.22
CA LEU A 32 9.36 -1.13 10.57
C LEU A 32 8.27 -1.33 11.64
N ALA A 33 7.05 -0.83 11.42
CA ALA A 33 5.96 -1.01 12.37
C ALA A 33 5.62 -2.49 12.60
N VAL A 34 5.55 -3.28 11.53
CA VAL A 34 5.28 -4.72 11.62
C VAL A 34 6.48 -5.47 12.21
N TRP A 35 7.70 -5.10 11.83
CA TRP A 35 8.92 -5.71 12.37
C TRP A 35 9.06 -5.47 13.88
N LEU A 36 8.77 -4.26 14.36
CA LEU A 36 8.76 -3.96 15.81
C LEU A 36 7.67 -4.76 16.53
N ALA A 37 6.48 -4.89 15.95
CA ALA A 37 5.42 -5.73 16.50
C ALA A 37 5.86 -7.21 16.61
N ALA A 38 6.58 -7.68 15.61
CA ALA A 38 7.16 -9.01 15.60
C ALA A 38 8.21 -9.21 16.72
N LEU A 39 9.10 -8.23 16.94
CA LEU A 39 10.06 -8.26 18.06
C LEU A 39 9.37 -8.30 19.42
N ILE A 40 8.32 -7.48 19.60
CA ILE A 40 7.51 -7.49 20.83
C ILE A 40 6.84 -8.85 21.04
N ALA A 41 6.29 -9.43 19.96
CA ALA A 41 5.68 -10.74 20.02
C ALA A 41 6.69 -11.84 20.41
N ALA A 42 7.87 -11.82 19.82
CA ALA A 42 8.96 -12.75 20.15
C ALA A 42 9.36 -12.69 21.63
N SER A 43 9.49 -11.48 22.17
CA SER A 43 9.79 -11.26 23.59
C SER A 43 8.67 -11.75 24.52
N LYS A 44 7.40 -11.53 24.13
CA LYS A 44 6.24 -11.82 24.98
C LYS A 44 5.81 -13.29 24.96
N TYR A 45 5.97 -13.97 23.84
CA TYR A 45 5.46 -15.34 23.65
C TYR A 45 6.58 -16.41 23.65
N ASN A 46 7.74 -16.12 24.26
CA ASN A 46 8.88 -17.04 24.42
C ASN A 46 9.23 -17.79 23.13
N PHE A 47 9.40 -17.04 22.02
CA PHE A 47 9.86 -17.58 20.76
C PHE A 47 9.03 -18.77 20.24
N CYS A 48 7.74 -18.59 20.04
CA CYS A 48 6.91 -19.61 19.43
C CYS A 48 7.11 -19.62 17.89
N GLY A 49 8.08 -20.43 17.43
CA GLY A 49 8.32 -20.68 16.00
C GLY A 49 9.44 -19.84 15.37
N ASP A 50 9.71 -20.12 14.09
CA ASP A 50 10.63 -19.33 13.27
C ASP A 50 9.99 -17.96 13.01
N PHE A 51 10.64 -16.93 13.53
CA PHE A 51 10.16 -15.56 13.62
C PHE A 51 9.72 -14.93 12.31
N ILE A 52 10.29 -15.34 11.18
CA ILE A 52 10.02 -14.77 9.86
C ILE A 52 9.16 -15.70 9.01
N GLN A 53 9.34 -17.01 9.15
CA GLN A 53 8.71 -17.98 8.25
C GLN A 53 7.40 -18.56 8.80
N HIS A 54 7.32 -18.79 10.12
CA HIS A 54 6.16 -19.42 10.77
C HIS A 54 5.85 -18.77 12.14
N PRO A 55 5.45 -17.49 12.17
CA PRO A 55 5.06 -16.86 13.44
C PRO A 55 3.81 -17.55 14.02
N CYS A 56 3.78 -17.73 15.34
CA CYS A 56 2.56 -18.25 15.99
C CYS A 56 1.36 -17.29 15.82
N ALA A 57 0.15 -17.82 15.92
CA ALA A 57 -1.07 -17.04 15.70
C ALA A 57 -1.15 -15.73 16.51
N PRO A 58 -0.80 -15.68 17.83
CA PRO A 58 -0.79 -14.42 18.57
C PRO A 58 0.21 -13.39 18.03
N ALA A 59 1.39 -13.83 17.58
CA ALA A 59 2.38 -12.95 16.96
C ALA A 59 1.87 -12.40 15.63
N LEU A 60 1.32 -13.26 14.79
CA LEU A 60 0.74 -12.88 13.51
C LEU A 60 -0.39 -11.85 13.67
N ARG A 61 -1.25 -12.03 14.67
CA ARG A 61 -2.33 -11.07 15.00
C ARG A 61 -1.79 -9.71 15.42
N LEU A 62 -0.77 -9.67 16.30
CA LEU A 62 -0.15 -8.42 16.72
C LEU A 62 0.48 -7.68 15.53
N MET A 63 1.19 -8.41 14.67
CA MET A 63 1.76 -7.88 13.43
C MET A 63 0.68 -7.34 12.48
N ALA A 64 -0.44 -8.04 12.33
CA ALA A 64 -1.55 -7.62 11.48
C ALA A 64 -2.27 -6.36 12.02
N VAL A 65 -2.42 -6.24 13.34
CA VAL A 65 -2.92 -5.00 13.97
C VAL A 65 -1.95 -3.85 13.72
N ALA A 66 -0.64 -4.06 13.90
CA ALA A 66 0.37 -3.03 13.62
C ALA A 66 0.36 -2.60 12.15
N ALA A 67 0.17 -3.54 11.22
CA ALA A 67 0.02 -3.27 9.80
C ALA A 67 -1.19 -2.36 9.51
N LEU A 68 -2.35 -2.69 10.07
CA LEU A 68 -3.56 -1.88 9.93
C LEU A 68 -3.37 -0.48 10.52
N CYS A 69 -2.80 -0.37 11.72
CA CYS A 69 -2.51 0.92 12.37
C CYS A 69 -1.52 1.76 11.55
N ALA A 70 -0.46 1.17 11.02
CA ALA A 70 0.52 1.88 10.19
C ALA A 70 -0.11 2.45 8.90
N VAL A 71 -0.99 1.68 8.25
CA VAL A 71 -1.70 2.15 7.05
C VAL A 71 -2.75 3.20 7.40
N LEU A 72 -3.53 3.02 8.48
CA LEU A 72 -4.50 4.03 8.95
C LEU A 72 -3.80 5.35 9.30
N GLY A 73 -2.66 5.31 10.01
CA GLY A 73 -1.87 6.49 10.33
C GLY A 73 -1.31 7.22 9.11
N HIS A 74 -0.96 6.49 8.04
CA HIS A 74 -0.57 7.10 6.76
C HIS A 74 -1.76 7.70 6.01
N VAL A 75 -2.91 7.03 6.04
CA VAL A 75 -4.11 7.43 5.30
C VAL A 75 -4.87 8.56 5.99
N PHE A 76 -4.84 8.58 7.32
CA PHE A 76 -5.55 9.56 8.16
C PHE A 76 -4.62 10.22 9.19
N PRO A 77 -3.51 10.88 8.79
CA PRO A 77 -2.60 11.51 9.73
C PRO A 77 -3.26 12.70 10.43
N VAL A 78 -3.22 12.71 11.76
CA VAL A 78 -3.86 13.75 12.59
C VAL A 78 -3.30 15.14 12.27
N TRP A 79 -1.97 15.26 12.13
CA TRP A 79 -1.29 16.52 11.83
C TRP A 79 -1.59 17.10 10.44
N LEU A 80 -2.15 16.30 9.51
CA LEU A 80 -2.64 16.75 8.20
C LEU A 80 -4.17 16.82 8.15
N ARG A 81 -4.83 16.98 9.29
CA ARG A 81 -6.30 17.03 9.39
C ARG A 81 -6.96 15.86 8.67
N PHE A 82 -6.41 14.64 8.87
CA PHE A 82 -6.86 13.37 8.29
C PHE A 82 -6.80 13.30 6.74
N LYS A 83 -6.03 14.19 6.09
CA LYS A 83 -5.84 14.23 4.63
C LYS A 83 -4.48 13.62 4.26
N GLY A 84 -4.35 12.31 4.38
CA GLY A 84 -3.13 11.56 4.08
C GLY A 84 -3.06 10.98 2.67
N GLY A 85 -2.16 10.00 2.50
CA GLY A 85 -1.97 9.27 1.25
C GLY A 85 -3.04 8.19 1.01
N LYS A 86 -2.76 7.30 0.05
CA LYS A 86 -3.65 6.18 -0.29
C LYS A 86 -3.22 4.85 0.34
N GLY A 87 -2.09 4.84 1.02
CA GLY A 87 -1.61 3.67 1.75
C GLY A 87 -0.83 2.64 0.93
N VAL A 88 -0.72 2.76 -0.39
CA VAL A 88 -0.12 1.72 -1.27
C VAL A 88 1.33 1.41 -0.89
N ALA A 89 2.18 2.42 -0.75
CA ALA A 89 3.58 2.22 -0.40
C ALA A 89 3.75 1.66 1.03
N THR A 90 2.96 2.16 1.98
CA THR A 90 2.95 1.66 3.35
C THR A 90 2.45 0.22 3.40
N ALA A 91 1.41 -0.12 2.64
CA ALA A 91 0.91 -1.50 2.51
C ALA A 91 1.95 -2.43 1.87
N LEU A 92 2.68 -1.97 0.86
CA LEU A 92 3.81 -2.73 0.31
C LEU A 92 4.80 -3.09 1.42
N GLY A 93 5.20 -2.12 2.24
CA GLY A 93 6.14 -2.36 3.34
C GLY A 93 5.60 -3.32 4.41
N VAL A 94 4.36 -3.13 4.89
CA VAL A 94 3.79 -4.03 5.90
C VAL A 94 3.62 -5.45 5.39
N PHE A 95 3.22 -5.62 4.13
CA PHE A 95 2.98 -6.93 3.55
C PHE A 95 4.26 -7.64 3.09
N CYS A 96 5.34 -6.93 2.78
CA CYS A 96 6.65 -7.55 2.59
C CYS A 96 7.13 -8.30 3.86
N VAL A 97 6.74 -7.84 5.05
CA VAL A 97 7.09 -8.51 6.31
C VAL A 97 6.03 -9.54 6.68
N LEU A 98 4.73 -9.21 6.56
CA LEU A 98 3.64 -10.01 7.09
C LEU A 98 3.19 -11.14 6.13
N PHE A 99 3.15 -10.86 4.81
CA PHE A 99 2.67 -11.77 3.76
C PHE A 99 3.57 -11.75 2.53
N PRO A 100 4.86 -12.18 2.64
CA PRO A 100 5.85 -11.98 1.58
C PRO A 100 5.49 -12.69 0.27
N LYS A 101 4.87 -13.86 0.29
CA LYS A 101 4.46 -14.57 -0.92
C LYS A 101 3.29 -13.86 -1.61
N ALA A 102 2.29 -13.46 -0.85
CA ALA A 102 1.10 -12.80 -1.38
C ALA A 102 1.39 -11.42 -1.98
N ILE A 103 2.28 -10.66 -1.33
CA ILE A 103 2.65 -9.33 -1.85
C ILE A 103 3.40 -9.42 -3.17
N LEU A 104 4.18 -10.47 -3.43
CA LEU A 104 4.84 -10.68 -4.72
C LEU A 104 3.81 -10.86 -5.85
N VAL A 105 2.72 -11.58 -5.60
CA VAL A 105 1.62 -11.71 -6.57
C VAL A 105 0.95 -10.37 -6.84
N ALA A 106 0.60 -9.64 -5.79
CA ALA A 106 0.00 -8.31 -5.93
C ALA A 106 0.92 -7.33 -6.68
N LEU A 107 2.23 -7.38 -6.40
CA LEU A 107 3.25 -6.57 -7.07
C LEU A 107 3.40 -6.97 -8.55
N ALA A 108 3.39 -8.26 -8.87
CA ALA A 108 3.44 -8.73 -10.26
C ALA A 108 2.22 -8.23 -11.05
N ILE A 109 1.02 -8.31 -10.48
CA ILE A 109 -0.21 -7.77 -11.08
C ILE A 109 -0.09 -6.26 -11.25
N PHE A 110 0.37 -5.52 -10.23
CA PHE A 110 0.60 -4.09 -10.31
C PHE A 110 1.53 -3.73 -11.48
N ILE A 111 2.69 -4.38 -11.57
CA ILE A 111 3.70 -4.12 -12.61
C ILE A 111 3.11 -4.42 -13.99
N LEU A 112 2.47 -5.59 -14.17
CA LEU A 112 1.86 -5.99 -15.44
C LEU A 112 0.81 -4.98 -15.91
N VAL A 113 -0.11 -4.59 -15.02
CA VAL A 113 -1.17 -3.62 -15.33
C VAL A 113 -0.58 -2.26 -15.69
N VAL A 114 0.42 -1.79 -14.94
CA VAL A 114 1.07 -0.50 -15.22
C VAL A 114 1.85 -0.56 -16.54
N ALA A 115 2.54 -1.66 -16.84
CA ALA A 115 3.29 -1.83 -18.08
C ALA A 115 2.36 -1.77 -19.31
N ILE A 116 1.19 -2.41 -19.23
CA ILE A 116 0.23 -2.46 -20.35
C ILE A 116 -0.56 -1.15 -20.47
N THR A 117 -1.11 -0.65 -19.36
CA THR A 117 -2.11 0.45 -19.39
C THR A 117 -1.52 1.82 -19.09
N ARG A 118 -0.35 1.87 -18.46
CA ARG A 118 0.30 3.07 -17.93
C ARG A 118 -0.50 3.78 -16.82
N TYR A 119 -1.52 3.13 -16.25
CA TYR A 119 -2.30 3.64 -15.12
C TYR A 119 -1.80 3.06 -13.79
N VAL A 120 -1.02 3.85 -13.04
CA VAL A 120 -0.53 3.46 -11.69
C VAL A 120 -1.69 3.19 -10.73
N SER A 121 -2.76 3.97 -10.80
CA SER A 121 -3.94 3.79 -9.96
C SER A 121 -4.69 2.48 -10.24
N LEU A 122 -4.80 2.08 -11.51
CA LEU A 122 -5.43 0.81 -11.88
C LEU A 122 -4.61 -0.38 -11.36
N GLY A 123 -3.27 -0.32 -11.54
CA GLY A 123 -2.38 -1.33 -10.98
C GLY A 123 -2.50 -1.45 -9.46
N SER A 124 -2.56 -0.31 -8.76
CA SER A 124 -2.73 -0.29 -7.29
C SER A 124 -4.07 -0.89 -6.84
N ILE A 125 -5.15 -0.62 -7.55
CA ILE A 125 -6.49 -1.15 -7.24
C ILE A 125 -6.52 -2.66 -7.46
N LEU A 126 -6.05 -3.13 -8.63
CA LEU A 126 -6.07 -4.55 -8.96
C LEU A 126 -5.11 -5.36 -8.08
N GLY A 127 -3.92 -4.82 -7.77
CA GLY A 127 -3.00 -5.43 -6.80
C GLY A 127 -3.61 -5.53 -5.40
N ALA A 128 -4.31 -4.47 -4.93
CA ALA A 128 -4.98 -4.49 -3.65
C ALA A 128 -6.16 -5.49 -3.59
N ILE A 129 -6.89 -5.67 -4.69
CA ILE A 129 -7.97 -6.67 -4.77
C ILE A 129 -7.41 -8.10 -4.82
N ALA A 130 -6.34 -8.32 -5.56
CA ALA A 130 -5.72 -9.64 -5.70
C ALA A 130 -4.99 -10.09 -4.42
N PHE A 131 -4.48 -9.14 -3.62
CA PHE A 131 -3.69 -9.45 -2.43
C PHE A 131 -4.39 -10.38 -1.43
N PRO A 132 -5.62 -10.13 -0.94
CA PRO A 132 -6.26 -11.02 0.04
C PRO A 132 -6.54 -12.42 -0.53
N VAL A 133 -6.80 -12.52 -1.83
CA VAL A 133 -6.99 -13.82 -2.51
C VAL A 133 -5.65 -14.59 -2.52
N ALA A 134 -4.56 -13.93 -2.90
CA ALA A 134 -3.23 -14.53 -2.88
C ALA A 134 -2.82 -14.92 -1.45
N ALA A 135 -3.11 -14.09 -0.45
CA ALA A 135 -2.80 -14.37 0.94
C ALA A 135 -3.55 -15.61 1.46
N TYR A 136 -4.81 -15.77 1.08
CA TYR A 136 -5.62 -16.94 1.44
C TYR A 136 -5.03 -18.25 0.89
N PHE A 137 -4.59 -18.27 -0.36
CA PHE A 137 -4.10 -19.49 -1.01
C PHE A 137 -2.61 -19.78 -0.81
N MET A 138 -1.80 -18.76 -0.50
CA MET A 138 -0.34 -18.90 -0.50
C MET A 138 0.29 -18.94 0.89
N GLN A 139 -0.44 -18.62 1.93
CA GLN A 139 0.12 -18.57 3.28
C GLN A 139 -0.84 -19.21 4.28
N ASP A 140 -0.28 -20.04 5.16
CA ASP A 140 -0.99 -20.56 6.34
C ASP A 140 -1.17 -19.43 7.36
N SER A 141 -2.17 -18.61 7.13
CA SER A 141 -2.47 -17.45 7.97
C SER A 141 -3.71 -17.72 8.82
N ASP A 142 -3.64 -17.29 10.07
CA ASP A 142 -4.79 -17.22 10.95
C ASP A 142 -5.87 -16.29 10.36
N TRP A 143 -7.13 -16.68 10.45
CA TRP A 143 -8.26 -15.98 9.83
C TRP A 143 -8.37 -14.51 10.23
N LEU A 144 -8.02 -14.16 11.49
CA LEU A 144 -8.09 -12.78 11.97
C LEU A 144 -7.01 -11.93 11.31
N SER A 145 -5.81 -12.46 11.15
CA SER A 145 -4.72 -11.78 10.45
C SER A 145 -5.06 -11.54 8.98
N LEU A 146 -5.68 -12.52 8.33
CA LEU A 146 -6.19 -12.38 6.96
C LEU A 146 -7.30 -11.33 6.87
N LEU A 147 -8.23 -11.30 7.84
CA LEU A 147 -9.30 -10.31 7.89
C LEU A 147 -8.73 -8.88 8.02
N LEU A 148 -7.78 -8.67 8.93
CA LEU A 148 -7.13 -7.36 9.14
C LEU A 148 -6.36 -6.91 7.89
N ALA A 149 -5.63 -7.83 7.26
CA ALA A 149 -4.90 -7.57 6.01
C ALA A 149 -5.85 -7.25 4.84
N SER A 150 -7.00 -7.94 4.76
CA SER A 150 -8.07 -7.64 3.79
C SER A 150 -8.69 -6.27 4.05
N GLY A 151 -8.80 -5.86 5.31
CA GLY A 151 -9.22 -4.51 5.71
C GLY A 151 -8.28 -3.43 5.19
N VAL A 152 -6.95 -3.65 5.23
CA VAL A 152 -5.97 -2.75 4.62
C VAL A 152 -6.19 -2.63 3.11
N SER A 153 -6.41 -3.75 2.42
CA SER A 153 -6.70 -3.76 0.98
C SER A 153 -7.97 -2.99 0.63
N LEU A 154 -9.03 -3.16 1.43
CA LEU A 154 -10.28 -2.41 1.29
C LEU A 154 -10.06 -0.90 1.46
N ILE A 155 -9.31 -0.47 2.46
CA ILE A 155 -8.96 0.94 2.69
C ILE A 155 -8.26 1.51 1.44
N ILE A 156 -7.31 0.78 0.86
CA ILE A 156 -6.61 1.22 -0.36
C ILE A 156 -7.61 1.42 -1.50
N VAL A 157 -8.48 0.45 -1.76
CA VAL A 157 -9.48 0.56 -2.84
C VAL A 157 -10.40 1.76 -2.61
N LEU A 158 -10.93 1.93 -1.39
CA LEU A 158 -11.78 3.06 -1.02
C LEU A 158 -11.08 4.41 -1.20
N LYS A 159 -9.79 4.52 -0.85
CA LYS A 159 -8.99 5.74 -1.06
C LYS A 159 -8.67 6.01 -2.53
N HIS A 160 -8.95 5.08 -3.42
CA HIS A 160 -8.84 5.27 -4.88
C HIS A 160 -10.15 5.71 -5.55
N HIS A 161 -11.24 6.02 -4.80
CA HIS A 161 -12.54 6.41 -5.37
C HIS A 161 -12.47 7.51 -6.43
N GLN A 162 -11.63 8.54 -6.23
CA GLN A 162 -11.43 9.61 -7.23
C GLN A 162 -10.70 9.11 -8.48
N ASN A 163 -9.75 8.15 -8.32
CA ASN A 163 -9.09 7.53 -9.46
C ASN A 163 -10.04 6.64 -10.24
N ILE A 164 -10.90 5.89 -9.55
CA ILE A 164 -11.93 5.06 -10.18
C ILE A 164 -12.85 5.94 -11.03
N ARG A 165 -13.32 7.07 -10.48
CA ARG A 165 -14.14 8.02 -11.27
C ARG A 165 -13.41 8.52 -12.51
N ARG A 166 -12.12 8.89 -12.40
CA ARG A 166 -11.33 9.35 -13.57
C ARG A 166 -11.03 8.24 -14.56
N LEU A 167 -10.82 7.00 -14.10
CA LEU A 167 -10.63 5.84 -14.98
C LEU A 167 -11.90 5.58 -15.81
N LEU A 168 -13.07 5.60 -15.18
CA LEU A 168 -14.36 5.44 -15.85
C LEU A 168 -14.67 6.57 -16.83
N ALA A 169 -14.24 7.81 -16.49
CA ALA A 169 -14.40 8.98 -17.38
C ALA A 169 -13.30 9.10 -18.46
N GLY A 170 -12.30 8.18 -18.50
CA GLY A 170 -11.18 8.26 -19.43
C GLY A 170 -10.19 9.41 -19.16
N THR A 171 -10.27 10.07 -17.99
CA THR A 171 -9.49 11.26 -17.63
C THR A 171 -8.38 10.98 -16.62
N GLU A 172 -8.08 9.71 -16.32
CA GLU A 172 -7.00 9.37 -15.39
C GLU A 172 -5.63 9.61 -16.03
N ASN A 173 -4.69 10.10 -15.22
CA ASN A 173 -3.35 10.40 -15.67
C ASN A 173 -2.54 9.13 -15.96
N ARG A 174 -1.95 9.04 -17.14
CA ARG A 174 -1.03 7.96 -17.53
C ARG A 174 0.39 8.24 -17.04
N PHE A 175 1.09 7.22 -16.64
CA PHE A 175 2.52 7.29 -16.30
C PHE A 175 3.35 7.65 -17.54
N GLY A 176 4.22 8.66 -17.44
CA GLY A 176 5.02 9.15 -18.55
C GLY A 176 4.23 9.90 -19.63
N GLY A 177 2.98 10.25 -19.41
CA GLY A 177 2.21 11.14 -20.30
C GLY A 177 2.64 12.62 -20.13
N SER A 178 2.72 13.36 -21.23
CA SER A 178 2.85 14.82 -21.20
C SER A 178 1.62 15.45 -20.53
N LYS A 179 1.82 16.51 -19.73
CA LYS A 179 0.70 17.34 -19.29
C LYS A 179 -0.04 17.86 -20.53
N PRO A 180 -1.39 17.89 -20.54
CA PRO A 180 -2.11 18.69 -21.52
C PRO A 180 -1.55 20.13 -21.47
N PRO A 181 -1.42 20.82 -22.61
CA PRO A 181 -1.11 22.24 -22.60
C PRO A 181 -2.08 22.95 -21.64
N LEU A 182 -1.55 23.82 -20.78
CA LEU A 182 -2.40 24.69 -19.97
C LEU A 182 -3.31 25.41 -20.96
N ALA A 183 -4.61 25.23 -20.84
CA ALA A 183 -5.56 26.05 -21.59
C ALA A 183 -5.17 27.50 -21.27
N GLU A 184 -4.76 28.22 -22.30
CA GLU A 184 -4.48 29.64 -22.25
C GLU A 184 -5.70 30.31 -21.63
N LYS A 185 -5.56 30.87 -20.43
CA LYS A 185 -6.60 31.71 -19.87
C LYS A 185 -6.74 32.86 -20.85
N GLN A 186 -7.78 32.82 -21.65
CA GLN A 186 -8.22 34.00 -22.39
C GLN A 186 -8.45 35.12 -21.38
N LEU A 187 -7.63 36.14 -21.50
CA LEU A 187 -7.74 37.42 -20.82
C LEU A 187 -9.02 38.15 -21.23
#